data_8f6293a16015604e83eb90355cf2d431
#
_entry.id   8f6293a16015604e83eb90355cf2d431
#
_cell.length_a   1.000
_cell.length_b   1.000
_cell.length_c   1.000
_cell.angle_alpha   90.00
_cell.angle_beta   90.00
_cell.angle_gamma   90.00
#
_symmetry.space_group_name_H-M   'P 1'
#
loop_
_entity.id
_entity.type
_entity.pdbx_description
1 polymer ?
#
loop_
_entity_poly.entity_id
_entity_poly.type
_entity_poly.pdbx_seq_one_letter_code
_entity_poly.pdbx_strand_id
1 'polypeptide(L)'
;MRPARRALVTALACLASLLASGCSRAIARGGEPSFRAVAFFTGRNDPAHIAFVHEAVRWFPQMAARHGFAFDTTSDWRNLNADFLARYQVVVFLDTRPDDPAQRAAFERYVEHGGAWMGFHFAAFALTPSDYPANWPWYHDVFLGSGQYVSNSWRPTSAVLRVEDPSHPAMRGLPRTFRSRPNEWYRWEHDLRANPDVDILLAIDSASFPLGTGPKPNEIWHSGYYPVAWTNRKYRMVYFNMGHDDIDYEHRYDTTNRVLSSTFGDPVQDRLILNALLWLGRGAR
;
A
#
# COMPACT_ATOMS: atom_id res chain seq x y z
N MET A 1 -18.96 50.14 84.09
CA MET A 1 -20.28 49.68 83.62
C MET A 1 -20.21 49.32 82.12
N ARG A 2 -20.54 48.10 81.84
CA ARG A 2 -20.57 47.54 80.45
C ARG A 2 -21.78 48.07 79.69
N PRO A 3 -21.71 48.03 78.31
CA PRO A 3 -22.35 46.86 77.73
C PRO A 3 -21.59 46.25 76.50
N ALA A 4 -21.92 44.96 76.33
CA ALA A 4 -21.43 44.07 75.31
C ALA A 4 -21.89 44.43 73.87
N ARG A 5 -21.03 44.25 72.90
CA ARG A 5 -21.41 44.19 71.48
C ARG A 5 -21.16 42.75 70.93
N ARG A 6 -22.23 42.17 70.44
CA ARG A 6 -22.22 40.86 69.75
C ARG A 6 -21.55 41.01 68.44
N ALA A 7 -20.55 40.17 68.17
CA ALA A 7 -19.96 40.01 66.80
C ALA A 7 -20.75 38.97 66.01
N LEU A 8 -21.21 39.36 64.88
CA LEU A 8 -21.89 38.51 63.87
C LEU A 8 -20.81 37.82 63.05
N VAL A 9 -20.70 36.52 63.12
CA VAL A 9 -19.76 35.72 62.28
C VAL A 9 -20.50 35.36 61.00
N THR A 10 -20.06 35.95 59.92
CA THR A 10 -20.54 35.62 58.57
C THR A 10 -19.64 34.51 58.01
N ALA A 11 -20.17 33.30 57.89
CA ALA A 11 -19.48 32.18 57.28
C ALA A 11 -19.49 32.34 55.73
N LEU A 12 -18.32 32.56 55.13
CA LEU A 12 -18.14 32.56 53.68
C LEU A 12 -17.86 31.11 53.24
N ALA A 13 -18.83 30.49 52.60
CA ALA A 13 -18.67 29.17 51.98
C ALA A 13 -17.90 29.34 50.65
N CYS A 14 -16.63 28.92 50.64
CA CYS A 14 -15.86 28.78 49.40
C CYS A 14 -16.31 27.51 48.66
N LEU A 15 -17.02 27.68 47.57
CA LEU A 15 -17.35 26.62 46.62
C LEU A 15 -16.09 26.35 45.78
N ALA A 16 -15.32 25.33 46.12
CA ALA A 16 -14.22 24.86 45.30
C ALA A 16 -14.78 24.01 44.13
N SER A 17 -14.87 24.62 42.97
CA SER A 17 -15.19 23.92 41.70
C SER A 17 -14.00 23.05 41.30
N LEU A 18 -14.04 21.77 41.57
CA LEU A 18 -13.14 20.76 41.04
C LEU A 18 -13.48 20.57 39.55
N LEU A 19 -12.73 21.23 38.67
CA LEU A 19 -12.64 20.90 37.26
C LEU A 19 -11.91 19.55 37.15
N ALA A 20 -12.67 18.46 37.16
CA ALA A 20 -12.21 17.15 36.77
C ALA A 20 -11.95 17.19 35.26
N SER A 21 -10.68 17.39 34.87
CA SER A 21 -10.21 17.16 33.50
C SER A 21 -10.37 15.67 33.20
N GLY A 22 -11.52 15.32 32.69
CA GLY A 22 -11.80 14.00 32.15
C GLY A 22 -10.94 13.79 30.90
N CYS A 23 -9.75 13.21 31.03
CA CYS A 23 -9.10 12.51 29.93
C CYS A 23 -10.03 11.37 29.51
N SER A 24 -10.92 11.64 28.57
CA SER A 24 -11.63 10.61 27.85
C SER A 24 -10.60 9.80 27.07
N ARG A 25 -10.04 8.77 27.70
CA ARG A 25 -9.49 7.64 26.99
C ARG A 25 -10.66 7.12 26.14
N ALA A 26 -10.58 7.34 24.83
CA ALA A 26 -11.42 6.63 23.88
C ALA A 26 -11.12 5.14 24.07
N ILE A 27 -11.95 4.47 24.86
CA ILE A 27 -12.03 3.02 24.91
C ILE A 27 -12.46 2.66 23.49
N ALA A 28 -11.56 2.02 22.74
CA ALA A 28 -11.90 1.43 21.46
C ALA A 28 -13.12 0.53 21.73
N ARG A 29 -14.28 0.95 21.22
CA ARG A 29 -15.48 0.12 21.25
C ARG A 29 -15.11 -1.12 20.45
N GLY A 30 -15.09 -2.30 21.10
CA GLY A 30 -14.88 -3.60 20.53
C GLY A 30 -16.01 -3.96 19.56
N GLY A 31 -16.08 -3.26 18.42
CA GLY A 31 -16.94 -3.60 17.31
C GLY A 31 -16.20 -4.55 16.38
N GLU A 32 -16.93 -5.37 15.63
CA GLU A 32 -16.42 -6.19 14.54
C GLU A 32 -15.62 -5.29 13.58
N PRO A 33 -14.46 -5.76 13.06
CA PRO A 33 -13.70 -5.01 12.07
C PRO A 33 -14.55 -4.81 10.81
N SER A 34 -14.44 -3.63 10.19
CA SER A 34 -15.21 -3.31 8.99
C SER A 34 -14.91 -4.23 7.80
N PHE A 35 -13.72 -4.81 7.76
CA PHE A 35 -13.27 -5.87 6.88
C PHE A 35 -11.96 -6.47 7.44
N ARG A 36 -11.55 -7.59 6.86
CA ARG A 36 -10.28 -8.26 7.17
C ARG A 36 -9.40 -8.30 5.92
N ALA A 37 -8.14 -7.95 6.07
CA ALA A 37 -7.13 -8.08 5.03
C ALA A 37 -5.99 -9.00 5.49
N VAL A 38 -5.34 -9.68 4.54
CA VAL A 38 -4.15 -10.48 4.82
C VAL A 38 -3.07 -10.20 3.79
N ALA A 39 -1.84 -9.98 4.25
CA ALA A 39 -0.69 -9.84 3.37
C ALA A 39 0.13 -11.14 3.28
N PHE A 40 0.43 -11.53 2.05
CA PHE A 40 1.36 -12.60 1.71
C PHE A 40 2.70 -12.01 1.27
N PHE A 41 3.79 -12.60 1.74
CA PHE A 41 5.14 -12.15 1.41
C PHE A 41 6.16 -13.29 1.52
N THR A 42 7.37 -13.09 0.98
CA THR A 42 8.51 -13.97 1.23
C THR A 42 9.55 -13.31 2.13
N GLY A 43 9.82 -12.02 1.95
CA GLY A 43 10.88 -11.31 2.67
C GLY A 43 12.26 -11.89 2.39
N ARG A 44 12.51 -12.30 1.15
CA ARG A 44 13.75 -13.00 0.72
C ARG A 44 14.35 -12.34 -0.51
N ASN A 45 15.58 -12.73 -0.82
CA ASN A 45 16.36 -12.39 -2.01
C ASN A 45 16.85 -10.95 -2.00
N ASP A 46 16.07 -10.01 -2.48
CA ASP A 46 16.49 -8.63 -2.65
C ASP A 46 16.38 -7.82 -1.34
N PRO A 47 17.45 -7.14 -0.88
CA PRO A 47 17.42 -6.36 0.36
C PRO A 47 16.38 -5.24 0.38
N ALA A 48 16.10 -4.60 -0.76
CA ALA A 48 15.10 -3.55 -0.82
C ALA A 48 13.67 -4.11 -0.68
N HIS A 49 13.38 -5.27 -1.31
CA HIS A 49 12.12 -5.97 -1.10
C HIS A 49 11.95 -6.42 0.35
N ILE A 50 13.02 -6.93 0.99
CA ILE A 50 12.99 -7.31 2.42
C ILE A 50 12.70 -6.09 3.29
N ALA A 51 13.36 -4.95 3.02
CA ALA A 51 13.13 -3.72 3.77
C ALA A 51 11.71 -3.21 3.59
N PHE A 52 11.16 -3.25 2.35
CA PHE A 52 9.78 -2.90 2.05
C PHE A 52 8.78 -3.79 2.83
N VAL A 53 8.98 -5.11 2.83
CA VAL A 53 8.14 -6.03 3.61
C VAL A 53 8.15 -5.67 5.09
N HIS A 54 9.34 -5.42 5.67
CA HIS A 54 9.46 -5.03 7.09
C HIS A 54 8.77 -3.68 7.37
N GLU A 55 8.77 -2.75 6.44
CA GLU A 55 8.06 -1.48 6.55
C GLU A 55 6.55 -1.69 6.49
N ALA A 56 6.07 -2.46 5.50
CA ALA A 56 4.67 -2.77 5.28
C ALA A 56 4.02 -3.48 6.47
N VAL A 57 4.66 -4.54 7.00
CA VAL A 57 4.12 -5.30 8.14
C VAL A 57 4.06 -4.51 9.44
N ARG A 58 4.74 -3.37 9.52
CA ARG A 58 4.58 -2.41 10.62
C ARG A 58 3.50 -1.37 10.33
N TRP A 59 3.44 -0.86 9.10
CA TRP A 59 2.54 0.23 8.74
C TRP A 59 1.07 -0.22 8.66
N PHE A 60 0.77 -1.33 7.97
CA PHE A 60 -0.61 -1.78 7.78
C PHE A 60 -1.35 -2.07 9.10
N PRO A 61 -0.78 -2.77 10.10
CA PRO A 61 -1.45 -2.94 11.39
C PRO A 61 -1.74 -1.63 12.12
N GLN A 62 -0.87 -0.62 11.99
CA GLN A 62 -1.13 0.70 12.57
C GLN A 62 -2.33 1.37 11.88
N MET A 63 -2.44 1.26 10.56
CA MET A 63 -3.60 1.77 9.82
C MET A 63 -4.87 0.98 10.18
N ALA A 64 -4.77 -0.33 10.34
CA ALA A 64 -5.87 -1.17 10.78
C ALA A 64 -6.46 -0.70 12.11
N ALA A 65 -5.60 -0.48 13.10
CA ALA A 65 -5.99 0.01 14.41
C ALA A 65 -6.65 1.42 14.36
N ARG A 66 -6.17 2.29 13.47
CA ARG A 66 -6.69 3.66 13.32
C ARG A 66 -8.01 3.74 12.55
N HIS A 67 -8.24 2.80 11.62
CA HIS A 67 -9.35 2.87 10.66
C HIS A 67 -10.40 1.77 10.82
N GLY A 68 -10.27 0.91 11.85
CA GLY A 68 -11.28 -0.08 12.24
C GLY A 68 -11.42 -1.25 11.29
N PHE A 69 -10.32 -1.75 10.72
CA PHE A 69 -10.25 -3.01 10.01
C PHE A 69 -9.25 -3.97 10.68
N ALA A 70 -9.27 -5.26 10.31
CA ALA A 70 -8.28 -6.22 10.76
C ALA A 70 -7.22 -6.46 9.66
N PHE A 71 -5.96 -6.63 10.07
CA PHE A 71 -4.87 -6.89 9.16
C PHE A 71 -3.96 -7.99 9.70
N ASP A 72 -3.89 -9.10 8.97
CA ASP A 72 -3.05 -10.25 9.26
C ASP A 72 -1.91 -10.36 8.23
N THR A 73 -0.86 -11.09 8.57
CA THR A 73 0.28 -11.33 7.67
C THR A 73 0.67 -12.79 7.68
N THR A 74 1.17 -13.31 6.57
CA THR A 74 1.70 -14.67 6.48
C THR A 74 2.82 -14.75 5.44
N SER A 75 3.89 -15.49 5.78
CA SER A 75 4.92 -15.93 4.84
C SER A 75 4.71 -17.38 4.40
N ASP A 76 3.69 -18.04 4.93
CA ASP A 76 3.33 -19.39 4.52
C ASP A 76 2.32 -19.34 3.37
N TRP A 77 2.80 -19.53 2.14
CA TRP A 77 1.99 -19.52 0.94
C TRP A 77 1.01 -20.69 0.83
N ARG A 78 1.16 -21.75 1.65
CA ARG A 78 0.15 -22.82 1.77
C ARG A 78 -1.19 -22.31 2.30
N ASN A 79 -1.19 -21.16 2.97
CA ASN A 79 -2.40 -20.44 3.37
C ASN A 79 -3.16 -19.82 2.18
N LEU A 80 -2.58 -19.78 0.99
CA LEU A 80 -3.31 -19.33 -0.20
C LEU A 80 -4.21 -20.45 -0.72
N ASN A 81 -5.27 -20.72 0.03
CA ASN A 81 -6.27 -21.76 -0.22
C ASN A 81 -7.68 -21.23 0.13
N ALA A 82 -8.71 -21.90 -0.36
CA ALA A 82 -10.10 -21.44 -0.25
C ALA A 82 -10.54 -21.22 1.21
N ASP A 83 -10.24 -22.17 2.11
CA ASP A 83 -10.67 -22.10 3.51
C ASP A 83 -10.03 -20.94 4.27
N PHE A 84 -8.76 -20.68 4.00
CA PHE A 84 -8.05 -19.56 4.60
C PHE A 84 -8.57 -18.24 4.05
N LEU A 85 -8.69 -18.12 2.71
CA LEU A 85 -9.10 -16.90 2.03
C LEU A 85 -10.55 -16.50 2.33
N ALA A 86 -11.44 -17.46 2.64
CA ALA A 86 -12.83 -17.19 3.01
C ALA A 86 -12.98 -16.23 4.21
N ARG A 87 -11.93 -16.06 5.00
CA ARG A 87 -11.92 -15.18 6.18
C ARG A 87 -11.58 -13.73 5.87
N TYR A 88 -11.15 -13.42 4.64
CA TYR A 88 -10.60 -12.12 4.27
C TYR A 88 -11.31 -11.52 3.07
N GLN A 89 -11.56 -10.23 3.12
CA GLN A 89 -12.11 -9.45 2.03
C GLN A 89 -11.03 -8.93 1.09
N VAL A 90 -9.79 -8.77 1.60
CA VAL A 90 -8.66 -8.25 0.81
C VAL A 90 -7.43 -9.14 1.00
N VAL A 91 -6.84 -9.56 -0.10
CA VAL A 91 -5.51 -10.19 -0.17
C VAL A 91 -4.50 -9.16 -0.67
N VAL A 92 -3.36 -9.07 0.02
CA VAL A 92 -2.25 -8.20 -0.38
C VAL A 92 -1.04 -9.05 -0.75
N PHE A 93 -0.43 -8.81 -1.90
CA PHE A 93 0.87 -9.38 -2.25
C PHE A 93 1.94 -8.29 -2.13
N LEU A 94 2.91 -8.50 -1.23
CA LEU A 94 3.93 -7.48 -0.95
C LEU A 94 5.12 -7.59 -1.91
N ASP A 95 5.83 -8.70 -1.92
CA ASP A 95 7.12 -8.84 -2.61
C ASP A 95 7.18 -9.99 -3.60
N THR A 96 6.08 -10.68 -3.83
CA THR A 96 6.02 -11.79 -4.79
C THR A 96 4.58 -12.22 -5.04
N ARG A 97 4.39 -13.23 -5.86
CA ARG A 97 3.13 -13.92 -6.17
C ARG A 97 3.30 -15.43 -6.05
N PRO A 98 2.22 -16.23 -6.00
CA PRO A 98 2.32 -17.69 -5.88
C PRO A 98 2.94 -18.32 -7.13
N ASP A 99 3.71 -19.39 -6.92
CA ASP A 99 4.25 -20.22 -7.99
C ASP A 99 3.51 -21.56 -8.12
N ASP A 100 2.97 -22.06 -7.02
CA ASP A 100 2.22 -23.32 -6.98
C ASP A 100 0.89 -23.22 -7.74
N PRO A 101 0.58 -24.14 -8.68
CA PRO A 101 -0.66 -24.09 -9.47
C PRO A 101 -1.95 -24.15 -8.65
N ALA A 102 -1.97 -24.86 -7.52
CA ALA A 102 -3.16 -24.94 -6.67
C ALA A 102 -3.39 -23.62 -5.93
N GLN A 103 -2.33 -22.94 -5.51
CA GLN A 103 -2.39 -21.59 -4.92
C GLN A 103 -2.88 -20.56 -5.96
N ARG A 104 -2.37 -20.63 -7.20
CA ARG A 104 -2.84 -19.77 -8.32
C ARG A 104 -4.33 -19.96 -8.56
N ALA A 105 -4.78 -21.20 -8.70
CA ALA A 105 -6.19 -21.52 -8.90
C ALA A 105 -7.08 -21.09 -7.71
N ALA A 106 -6.57 -21.15 -6.48
CA ALA A 106 -7.30 -20.66 -5.32
C ALA A 106 -7.45 -19.13 -5.34
N PHE A 107 -6.40 -18.42 -5.73
CA PHE A 107 -6.43 -16.97 -5.89
C PHE A 107 -7.36 -16.51 -7.02
N GLU A 108 -7.30 -17.16 -8.20
CA GLU A 108 -8.23 -16.91 -9.31
C GLU A 108 -9.68 -16.99 -8.83
N ARG A 109 -10.05 -18.13 -8.23
CA ARG A 109 -11.40 -18.32 -7.69
C ARG A 109 -11.78 -17.26 -6.66
N TYR A 110 -10.85 -16.86 -5.78
CA TYR A 110 -11.08 -15.85 -4.77
C TYR A 110 -11.48 -14.50 -5.39
N VAL A 111 -10.74 -14.01 -6.38
CA VAL A 111 -11.04 -12.72 -7.03
C VAL A 111 -12.25 -12.79 -7.97
N GLU A 112 -12.48 -13.93 -8.63
CA GLU A 112 -13.67 -14.18 -9.46
C GLU A 112 -14.96 -14.19 -8.63
N HIS A 113 -14.88 -14.54 -7.35
CA HIS A 113 -16.01 -14.51 -6.42
C HIS A 113 -16.10 -13.20 -5.61
N GLY A 114 -15.43 -12.15 -6.07
CA GLY A 114 -15.55 -10.80 -5.50
C GLY A 114 -14.57 -10.48 -4.38
N GLY A 115 -13.62 -11.36 -4.10
CA GLY A 115 -12.48 -11.04 -3.25
C GLY A 115 -11.65 -9.91 -3.87
N ALA A 116 -11.07 -9.05 -3.02
CA ALA A 116 -10.28 -7.92 -3.46
C ALA A 116 -8.78 -8.17 -3.32
N TRP A 117 -7.99 -7.48 -4.16
CA TRP A 117 -6.54 -7.62 -4.15
C TRP A 117 -5.81 -6.28 -4.23
N MET A 118 -4.69 -6.22 -3.52
CA MET A 118 -3.69 -5.14 -3.64
C MET A 118 -2.32 -5.77 -3.87
N GLY A 119 -1.56 -5.25 -4.82
CA GLY A 119 -0.21 -5.73 -5.08
C GLY A 119 0.80 -4.62 -5.23
N PHE A 120 2.04 -4.93 -4.87
CA PHE A 120 3.14 -4.00 -4.94
C PHE A 120 4.26 -4.55 -5.81
N HIS A 121 4.86 -3.69 -6.60
CA HIS A 121 6.11 -3.85 -7.32
C HIS A 121 6.33 -5.27 -7.88
N PHE A 122 7.17 -6.07 -7.26
CA PHE A 122 7.55 -7.40 -7.72
C PHE A 122 6.38 -8.41 -7.73
N ALA A 123 5.27 -8.12 -7.06
CA ALA A 123 4.06 -8.94 -7.17
C ALA A 123 3.52 -9.03 -8.61
N ALA A 124 3.82 -8.05 -9.48
CA ALA A 124 3.46 -8.07 -10.89
C ALA A 124 4.62 -8.49 -11.81
N PHE A 125 5.81 -8.74 -11.29
CA PHE A 125 6.97 -9.08 -12.12
C PHE A 125 6.70 -10.36 -12.93
N ALA A 126 6.96 -10.30 -14.24
CA ALA A 126 6.88 -11.41 -15.17
C ALA A 126 7.96 -11.27 -16.23
N LEU A 127 8.74 -12.31 -16.42
CA LEU A 127 9.79 -12.38 -17.45
C LEU A 127 9.96 -13.83 -17.91
N THR A 128 10.05 -14.06 -19.20
CA THR A 128 10.27 -15.39 -19.79
C THR A 128 11.55 -15.38 -20.62
N PRO A 129 12.54 -16.24 -20.34
CA PRO A 129 12.63 -17.12 -19.17
C PRO A 129 12.90 -16.38 -17.87
N SER A 130 12.59 -16.97 -16.71
CA SER A 130 12.79 -16.36 -15.40
C SER A 130 13.23 -17.40 -14.37
N ASP A 131 14.15 -17.01 -13.47
CA ASP A 131 14.54 -17.76 -12.26
C ASP A 131 13.56 -17.56 -11.10
N TYR A 132 12.60 -16.65 -11.26
CA TYR A 132 11.54 -16.34 -10.31
C TYR A 132 10.29 -17.17 -10.59
N PRO A 133 9.22 -17.03 -9.81
CA PRO A 133 7.96 -17.70 -10.08
C PRO A 133 7.55 -17.57 -11.53
N ALA A 134 7.23 -18.71 -12.16
CA ALA A 134 6.93 -18.77 -13.59
C ALA A 134 5.80 -17.82 -13.97
N ASN A 135 5.81 -17.36 -15.22
CA ASN A 135 4.74 -16.50 -15.73
C ASN A 135 3.37 -17.19 -15.56
N TRP A 136 2.40 -16.37 -15.31
CA TRP A 136 1.03 -16.79 -15.09
C TRP A 136 0.12 -15.96 -16.01
N PRO A 137 -0.17 -16.46 -17.24
CA PRO A 137 -0.80 -15.65 -18.31
C PRO A 137 -2.10 -15.00 -17.87
N TRP A 138 -3.01 -15.74 -17.20
CA TRP A 138 -4.23 -15.13 -16.68
C TRP A 138 -3.94 -13.92 -15.79
N TYR A 139 -2.97 -14.06 -14.87
CA TYR A 139 -2.63 -13.00 -13.92
C TYR A 139 -2.02 -11.77 -14.60
N HIS A 140 -1.07 -11.99 -15.52
CA HIS A 140 -0.34 -10.88 -16.15
C HIS A 140 -1.12 -10.23 -17.30
N ASP A 141 -1.85 -11.02 -18.10
CA ASP A 141 -2.50 -10.53 -19.32
C ASP A 141 -3.96 -10.11 -19.07
N VAL A 142 -4.66 -10.81 -18.16
CA VAL A 142 -6.10 -10.59 -17.91
C VAL A 142 -6.32 -9.81 -16.62
N PHE A 143 -5.77 -10.30 -15.50
CA PHE A 143 -6.02 -9.71 -14.18
C PHE A 143 -5.27 -8.37 -13.99
N LEU A 144 -3.97 -8.32 -14.26
CA LEU A 144 -3.17 -7.09 -14.24
C LEU A 144 -3.29 -6.30 -15.55
N GLY A 145 -3.36 -6.99 -16.68
CA GLY A 145 -3.38 -6.40 -18.01
C GLY A 145 -2.02 -5.87 -18.48
N SER A 146 -0.98 -6.04 -17.70
CA SER A 146 0.35 -5.44 -17.96
C SER A 146 1.25 -6.23 -18.90
N GLY A 147 0.97 -7.53 -19.07
CA GLY A 147 1.93 -8.42 -19.72
C GLY A 147 3.23 -8.56 -18.93
N GLN A 148 4.32 -8.80 -19.63
CA GLN A 148 5.63 -9.01 -19.04
C GLN A 148 6.33 -7.71 -18.62
N TYR A 149 7.26 -7.82 -17.69
CA TYR A 149 8.25 -6.80 -17.40
C TYR A 149 9.16 -6.60 -18.64
N VAL A 150 9.41 -5.35 -18.99
CA VAL A 150 10.28 -4.98 -20.10
C VAL A 150 11.61 -4.41 -19.59
N SER A 151 11.55 -3.45 -18.68
CA SER A 151 12.71 -2.81 -18.09
C SER A 151 12.35 -2.04 -16.81
N ASN A 152 13.36 -1.49 -16.15
CA ASN A 152 13.20 -0.65 -14.96
C ASN A 152 14.07 0.60 -15.01
N SER A 153 13.75 1.55 -14.14
CA SER A 153 14.49 2.82 -13.99
C SER A 153 15.71 2.69 -13.07
N TRP A 154 16.37 1.55 -13.10
CA TRP A 154 17.51 1.35 -12.22
C TRP A 154 18.56 2.48 -12.35
N ARG A 155 18.88 3.28 -11.32
CA ARG A 155 18.60 3.18 -9.87
C ARG A 155 17.19 3.66 -9.51
N PRO A 156 16.71 3.34 -8.25
CA PRO A 156 15.50 3.93 -7.73
C PRO A 156 15.53 5.46 -7.79
N THR A 157 14.48 6.04 -8.32
CA THR A 157 14.41 7.47 -8.65
C THR A 157 13.06 8.05 -8.27
N SER A 158 13.05 9.24 -7.65
CA SER A 158 11.81 10.00 -7.43
C SER A 158 11.27 10.53 -8.75
N ALA A 159 9.97 10.42 -8.94
CA ALA A 159 9.25 10.97 -10.07
C ALA A 159 8.14 11.92 -9.61
N VAL A 160 7.73 12.84 -10.47
CA VAL A 160 6.44 13.51 -10.30
C VAL A 160 5.37 12.56 -10.83
N LEU A 161 4.44 12.19 -9.98
CA LEU A 161 3.30 11.36 -10.34
C LEU A 161 2.08 12.25 -10.63
N ARG A 162 1.35 11.92 -11.69
CA ARG A 162 0.12 12.61 -12.09
C ARG A 162 -1.07 11.68 -11.83
N VAL A 163 -2.11 12.25 -11.18
CA VAL A 163 -3.39 11.57 -10.99
C VAL A 163 -4.15 11.58 -12.32
N GLU A 164 -4.42 10.39 -12.85
CA GLU A 164 -5.13 10.20 -14.12
C GLU A 164 -6.65 10.12 -13.93
N ASP A 165 -7.11 9.43 -12.89
CA ASP A 165 -8.53 9.40 -12.52
C ASP A 165 -8.76 10.01 -11.13
N PRO A 166 -9.00 11.31 -11.02
CA PRO A 166 -9.26 11.97 -9.74
C PRO A 166 -10.62 11.58 -9.12
N SER A 167 -11.50 10.92 -9.87
CA SER A 167 -12.81 10.47 -9.38
C SER A 167 -12.74 9.16 -8.60
N HIS A 168 -11.71 8.36 -8.85
CA HIS A 168 -11.55 7.08 -8.17
C HIS A 168 -11.34 7.26 -6.66
N PRO A 169 -11.99 6.45 -5.81
CA PRO A 169 -11.90 6.60 -4.35
C PRO A 169 -10.48 6.56 -3.78
N ALA A 170 -9.57 5.80 -4.39
CA ALA A 170 -8.15 5.76 -3.98
C ALA A 170 -7.46 7.13 -4.13
N MET A 171 -7.91 7.98 -5.06
CA MET A 171 -7.34 9.30 -5.33
C MET A 171 -7.92 10.42 -4.46
N ARG A 172 -8.85 10.11 -3.57
CA ARG A 172 -9.54 11.13 -2.76
C ARG A 172 -8.57 11.93 -1.89
N GLY A 173 -8.59 13.25 -2.06
CA GLY A 173 -7.79 14.18 -1.27
C GLY A 173 -6.30 14.18 -1.62
N LEU A 174 -5.91 13.60 -2.75
CA LEU A 174 -4.59 13.74 -3.31
C LEU A 174 -4.49 15.02 -4.16
N PRO A 175 -3.31 15.66 -4.23
CA PRO A 175 -3.06 16.70 -5.22
C PRO A 175 -3.04 16.10 -6.63
N ARG A 176 -3.28 16.93 -7.66
CA ARG A 176 -3.25 16.45 -9.06
C ARG A 176 -1.90 15.90 -9.49
N THR A 177 -0.83 16.42 -8.90
CA THR A 177 0.54 15.93 -9.07
C THR A 177 1.24 15.94 -7.73
N PHE A 178 2.14 14.99 -7.50
CA PHE A 178 2.99 14.96 -6.32
C PHE A 178 4.31 14.24 -6.62
N ARG A 179 5.34 14.56 -5.87
CA ARG A 179 6.62 13.86 -5.99
C ARG A 179 6.59 12.58 -5.15
N SER A 180 6.94 11.47 -5.79
CA SER A 180 7.07 10.18 -5.10
C SER A 180 8.35 10.11 -4.27
N ARG A 181 8.41 9.16 -3.36
CA ARG A 181 9.68 8.63 -2.85
C ARG A 181 10.46 7.97 -4.00
N PRO A 182 11.79 7.81 -3.87
CA PRO A 182 12.55 7.02 -4.83
C PRO A 182 11.93 5.64 -4.98
N ASN A 183 11.88 5.13 -6.21
CA ASN A 183 11.42 3.78 -6.48
C ASN A 183 12.04 3.26 -7.76
N GLU A 184 12.23 1.95 -7.84
CA GLU A 184 12.58 1.27 -9.09
C GLU A 184 11.31 1.10 -9.92
N TRP A 185 11.10 1.99 -10.89
CA TRP A 185 9.90 1.97 -11.73
C TRP A 185 10.00 0.91 -12.80
N TYR A 186 9.00 0.02 -12.92
CA TYR A 186 8.89 -0.96 -13.99
C TYR A 186 8.18 -0.39 -15.20
N ARG A 187 8.61 -0.83 -16.39
CA ARG A 187 7.91 -0.70 -17.67
C ARG A 187 7.34 -2.05 -18.07
N TRP A 188 6.19 -1.99 -18.71
CA TRP A 188 5.39 -3.15 -19.05
C TRP A 188 5.30 -3.35 -20.56
N GLU A 189 5.06 -4.60 -20.96
CA GLU A 189 4.93 -5.00 -22.37
C GLU A 189 3.69 -4.38 -23.01
N HIS A 190 2.57 -4.41 -22.31
CA HIS A 190 1.31 -3.92 -22.83
C HIS A 190 1.14 -2.41 -22.57
N ASP A 191 0.58 -1.71 -23.58
CA ASP A 191 0.06 -0.35 -23.37
C ASP A 191 -1.27 -0.45 -22.62
N LEU A 192 -1.23 -0.21 -21.31
CA LEU A 192 -2.42 -0.29 -20.45
C LEU A 192 -3.54 0.67 -20.88
N ARG A 193 -3.25 1.73 -21.65
CA ARG A 193 -4.28 2.65 -22.18
C ARG A 193 -5.14 1.99 -23.25
N ALA A 194 -4.59 1.00 -23.95
CA ALA A 194 -5.29 0.25 -24.98
C ALA A 194 -6.18 -0.86 -24.39
N ASN A 195 -6.03 -1.18 -23.11
CA ASN A 195 -6.81 -2.20 -22.44
C ASN A 195 -8.13 -1.59 -21.90
N PRO A 196 -9.31 -1.95 -22.47
CA PRO A 196 -10.58 -1.37 -22.06
C PRO A 196 -11.01 -1.77 -20.63
N ASP A 197 -10.38 -2.81 -20.08
CA ASP A 197 -10.68 -3.30 -18.72
C ASP A 197 -9.84 -2.59 -17.64
N VAL A 198 -8.85 -1.78 -18.01
CA VAL A 198 -7.94 -1.11 -17.07
C VAL A 198 -8.29 0.36 -16.91
N ASP A 199 -8.36 0.82 -15.67
CA ASP A 199 -8.40 2.24 -15.32
C ASP A 199 -7.06 2.64 -14.67
N ILE A 200 -6.34 3.55 -15.34
CA ILE A 200 -5.06 4.04 -14.84
C ILE A 200 -5.31 5.11 -13.79
N LEU A 201 -4.75 4.91 -12.59
CA LEU A 201 -4.90 5.80 -11.45
C LEU A 201 -3.79 6.83 -11.36
N LEU A 202 -2.54 6.38 -11.60
CA LEU A 202 -1.34 7.22 -11.57
C LEU A 202 -0.42 6.89 -12.74
N ALA A 203 0.19 7.91 -13.30
CA ALA A 203 1.28 7.79 -14.26
C ALA A 203 2.44 8.73 -13.89
N ILE A 204 3.65 8.39 -14.32
CA ILE A 204 4.80 9.29 -14.23
C ILE A 204 4.58 10.48 -15.18
N ASP A 205 4.80 11.69 -14.69
CA ASP A 205 5.05 12.84 -15.56
C ASP A 205 6.44 12.69 -16.16
N SER A 206 6.50 12.13 -17.36
CA SER A 206 7.74 11.78 -18.03
C SER A 206 8.67 12.99 -18.25
N ALA A 207 8.11 14.19 -18.42
CA ALA A 207 8.88 15.43 -18.55
C ALA A 207 9.67 15.77 -17.27
N SER A 208 9.22 15.29 -16.10
CA SER A 208 9.89 15.49 -14.81
C SER A 208 10.96 14.44 -14.50
N PHE A 209 11.04 13.37 -15.29
CA PHE A 209 11.94 12.25 -15.02
C PHE A 209 13.36 12.57 -15.53
N PRO A 210 14.41 12.34 -14.72
CA PRO A 210 15.77 12.64 -15.13
C PRO A 210 16.24 11.76 -16.27
N LEU A 211 17.10 12.31 -17.13
CA LEU A 211 17.78 11.56 -18.20
C LEU A 211 18.83 10.62 -17.59
N GLY A 212 19.01 9.45 -18.18
CA GLY A 212 20.12 8.57 -17.88
C GLY A 212 20.10 8.02 -16.45
N THR A 213 18.97 7.51 -16.00
CA THR A 213 18.86 6.95 -14.62
C THR A 213 19.68 5.67 -14.45
N GLY A 214 20.65 5.70 -13.53
CA GLY A 214 21.38 4.54 -13.05
C GLY A 214 22.23 3.81 -14.09
N PRO A 215 22.46 2.50 -13.93
CA PRO A 215 23.27 1.70 -14.83
C PRO A 215 22.65 1.39 -16.19
N LYS A 216 21.46 1.91 -16.47
CA LYS A 216 20.77 1.83 -17.77
C LYS A 216 20.71 3.21 -18.45
N PRO A 217 21.84 3.84 -18.81
CA PRO A 217 21.87 5.21 -19.32
C PRO A 217 21.17 5.38 -20.68
N ASN A 218 20.95 4.30 -21.41
CA ASN A 218 20.28 4.31 -22.69
C ASN A 218 18.75 4.16 -22.58
N GLU A 219 18.23 3.87 -21.40
CA GLU A 219 16.78 3.81 -21.15
C GLU A 219 16.18 5.22 -21.15
N ILE A 220 15.13 5.39 -21.94
CA ILE A 220 14.45 6.67 -22.10
C ILE A 220 13.20 6.69 -21.23
N TRP A 221 13.17 7.59 -20.26
CA TRP A 221 12.03 7.79 -19.35
C TRP A 221 11.43 9.20 -19.42
N HIS A 222 12.11 10.13 -20.09
CA HIS A 222 11.67 11.53 -20.22
C HIS A 222 10.64 11.75 -21.34
N SER A 223 10.29 10.71 -22.05
CA SER A 223 9.22 10.72 -23.05
C SER A 223 8.47 9.39 -22.99
N GLY A 224 7.17 9.42 -23.25
CA GLY A 224 6.30 8.26 -23.20
C GLY A 224 5.30 8.34 -22.06
N TYR A 225 4.61 7.24 -21.83
CA TYR A 225 3.55 7.12 -20.83
C TYR A 225 3.81 5.91 -19.94
N TYR A 226 3.95 6.14 -18.64
CA TYR A 226 4.40 5.13 -17.70
C TYR A 226 3.41 5.01 -16.52
N PRO A 227 2.39 4.13 -16.63
CA PRO A 227 1.49 3.85 -15.53
C PRO A 227 2.22 3.24 -14.34
N VAL A 228 1.91 3.72 -13.14
CA VAL A 228 2.51 3.24 -11.88
C VAL A 228 1.50 2.79 -10.84
N ALA A 229 0.21 3.08 -11.07
CA ALA A 229 -0.89 2.49 -10.33
C ALA A 229 -2.12 2.39 -11.24
N TRP A 230 -2.83 1.26 -11.14
CA TRP A 230 -4.05 1.02 -11.90
C TRP A 230 -4.98 0.02 -11.21
N THR A 231 -6.22 -0.01 -11.67
CA THR A 231 -7.24 -0.98 -11.31
C THR A 231 -7.82 -1.68 -12.54
N ASN A 232 -8.54 -2.77 -12.33
CA ASN A 232 -9.23 -3.52 -13.39
C ASN A 232 -10.74 -3.48 -13.15
N ARG A 233 -11.53 -3.19 -14.20
CA ARG A 233 -13.00 -3.06 -14.11
C ARG A 233 -13.72 -4.38 -13.84
N LYS A 234 -13.09 -5.51 -14.20
CA LYS A 234 -13.65 -6.85 -13.98
C LYS A 234 -13.34 -7.39 -12.59
N TYR A 235 -12.26 -6.90 -11.97
CA TYR A 235 -11.76 -7.39 -10.70
C TYR A 235 -11.57 -6.24 -9.72
N ARG A 236 -11.87 -6.50 -8.47
CA ARG A 236 -11.64 -5.51 -7.41
C ARG A 236 -10.18 -5.52 -6.99
N MET A 237 -9.35 -4.80 -7.70
CA MET A 237 -7.90 -4.83 -7.49
C MET A 237 -7.28 -3.43 -7.61
N VAL A 238 -6.12 -3.25 -6.97
CA VAL A 238 -5.20 -2.13 -7.24
C VAL A 238 -3.78 -2.67 -7.24
N TYR A 239 -3.03 -2.32 -8.26
CA TYR A 239 -1.59 -2.51 -8.30
C TYR A 239 -0.85 -1.19 -8.11
N PHE A 240 0.26 -1.24 -7.37
CA PHE A 240 1.21 -0.15 -7.20
C PHE A 240 2.61 -0.59 -7.63
N ASN A 241 3.22 0.19 -8.50
CA ASN A 241 4.61 0.00 -8.94
C ASN A 241 5.62 0.55 -7.90
N MET A 242 5.25 0.55 -6.63
CA MET A 242 6.03 1.00 -5.48
C MET A 242 6.39 -0.21 -4.63
N GLY A 243 7.54 -0.17 -3.93
CA GLY A 243 7.99 -1.25 -3.06
C GLY A 243 9.45 -1.68 -3.25
N HIS A 244 10.25 -0.88 -3.98
CA HIS A 244 11.69 -1.08 -4.16
C HIS A 244 12.37 0.29 -4.19
N ASP A 245 12.80 0.79 -3.03
CA ASP A 245 13.23 2.17 -2.89
C ASP A 245 14.76 2.34 -2.89
N ASP A 246 15.53 1.40 -2.38
CA ASP A 246 17.02 1.43 -2.28
C ASP A 246 17.58 2.83 -1.94
N ILE A 247 16.97 3.48 -0.95
CA ILE A 247 17.35 4.86 -0.62
C ILE A 247 18.79 5.00 -0.13
N ASP A 248 19.41 3.91 0.27
CA ASP A 248 20.83 3.80 0.61
C ASP A 248 21.45 2.66 -0.19
N TYR A 249 21.41 2.81 -1.49
CA TYR A 249 21.88 1.80 -2.45
C TYR A 249 23.32 1.34 -2.22
N GLU A 250 24.21 2.23 -1.84
CA GLU A 250 25.64 1.92 -1.63
C GLU A 250 25.86 0.93 -0.47
N HIS A 251 24.94 0.93 0.51
CA HIS A 251 25.00 0.03 1.67
C HIS A 251 23.91 -1.04 1.66
N ARG A 252 23.31 -1.36 0.51
CA ARG A 252 22.18 -2.28 0.40
C ARG A 252 22.43 -3.69 0.90
N TYR A 253 23.69 -4.13 0.90
CA TYR A 253 24.09 -5.45 1.41
C TYR A 253 24.51 -5.44 2.89
N ASP A 254 24.51 -4.29 3.52
CA ASP A 254 24.70 -4.21 4.96
C ASP A 254 23.45 -4.71 5.67
N THR A 255 23.57 -5.86 6.34
CA THR A 255 22.45 -6.49 7.06
C THR A 255 21.92 -5.66 8.23
N THR A 256 22.67 -4.63 8.66
CA THR A 256 22.25 -3.68 9.69
C THR A 256 21.50 -2.49 9.11
N ASN A 257 21.57 -2.26 7.80
CA ASN A 257 20.88 -1.15 7.13
C ASN A 257 19.35 -1.35 7.23
N ARG A 258 18.66 -0.34 7.78
CA ARG A 258 17.21 -0.34 8.00
C ARG A 258 16.47 0.70 7.13
N VAL A 259 17.18 1.37 6.24
CA VAL A 259 16.67 2.50 5.46
C VAL A 259 16.61 2.24 3.95
N LEU A 260 16.54 0.98 3.54
CA LEU A 260 16.39 0.60 2.12
C LEU A 260 14.95 0.73 1.61
N SER A 261 13.99 1.10 2.45
CA SER A 261 12.62 1.37 2.04
C SER A 261 12.08 2.65 2.67
N SER A 262 11.34 3.40 1.89
CA SER A 262 10.62 4.62 2.27
C SER A 262 9.27 4.72 1.56
N THR A 263 8.69 3.59 1.22
CA THR A 263 7.37 3.53 0.56
C THR A 263 6.27 4.11 1.44
N PHE A 264 6.38 3.91 2.75
CA PHE A 264 5.45 4.47 3.75
C PHE A 264 6.09 5.63 4.52
N GLY A 265 5.24 6.42 5.22
CA GLY A 265 5.67 7.58 5.99
C GLY A 265 5.66 8.90 5.21
N ASP A 266 5.36 8.88 3.92
CA ASP A 266 5.02 10.09 3.17
C ASP A 266 3.50 10.32 3.22
N PRO A 267 3.01 11.48 3.65
CA PRO A 267 1.57 11.69 3.86
C PRO A 267 0.71 11.52 2.61
N VAL A 268 1.27 11.75 1.42
CA VAL A 268 0.53 11.61 0.15
C VAL A 268 0.50 10.15 -0.27
N GLN A 269 1.64 9.45 -0.24
CA GLN A 269 1.70 8.02 -0.55
C GLN A 269 0.91 7.18 0.47
N ASP A 270 1.03 7.49 1.76
CA ASP A 270 0.25 6.83 2.81
C ASP A 270 -1.25 6.97 2.57
N ARG A 271 -1.71 8.18 2.22
CA ARG A 271 -3.12 8.44 1.91
C ARG A 271 -3.58 7.65 0.70
N LEU A 272 -2.79 7.62 -0.36
CA LEU A 272 -3.06 6.84 -1.57
C LEU A 272 -3.29 5.35 -1.25
N ILE A 273 -2.32 4.74 -0.58
CA ILE A 273 -2.33 3.30 -0.26
C ILE A 273 -3.49 2.99 0.70
N LEU A 274 -3.68 3.82 1.72
CA LEU A 274 -4.78 3.66 2.67
C LEU A 274 -6.15 3.80 1.99
N ASN A 275 -6.35 4.82 1.16
CA ASN A 275 -7.60 5.02 0.42
C ASN A 275 -7.92 3.80 -0.46
N ALA A 276 -6.92 3.29 -1.17
CA ALA A 276 -7.07 2.10 -2.01
C ALA A 276 -7.47 0.88 -1.17
N LEU A 277 -6.81 0.64 -0.04
CA LEU A 277 -7.15 -0.47 0.85
C LEU A 277 -8.57 -0.34 1.42
N LEU A 278 -8.96 0.85 1.86
CA LEU A 278 -10.31 1.11 2.37
C LEU A 278 -11.38 0.94 1.28
N TRP A 279 -11.09 1.33 0.04
CA TRP A 279 -11.99 1.10 -1.10
C TRP A 279 -12.12 -0.39 -1.40
N LEU A 280 -11.01 -1.12 -1.44
CA LEU A 280 -11.00 -2.57 -1.64
C LEU A 280 -11.79 -3.30 -0.54
N GLY A 281 -11.56 -2.99 0.72
CA GLY A 281 -12.16 -3.71 1.83
C GLY A 281 -13.65 -3.41 2.04
N ARG A 282 -14.08 -2.17 1.87
CA ARG A 282 -15.48 -1.76 2.14
C ARG A 282 -16.46 -2.14 1.03
N GLY A 283 -15.98 -2.49 -0.12
CA GLY A 283 -16.82 -2.91 -1.23
C GLY A 283 -16.68 -4.37 -1.62
N ALA A 284 -15.77 -5.11 -1.00
CA ALA A 284 -15.70 -6.56 -1.15
C ALA A 284 -16.90 -7.20 -0.40
N ARG A 285 -17.56 -8.13 -1.05
CA ARG A 285 -18.73 -8.85 -0.51
C ARG A 285 -18.32 -10.26 -0.12
#